data_2655203fb6de6126d71a8bd15ab9e622
#
_entry.id   2655203fb6de6126d71a8bd15ab9e622
#
_cell.length_a   1.000
_cell.length_b   1.000
_cell.length_c   1.000
_cell.angle_alpha   90.00
_cell.angle_beta   90.00
_cell.angle_gamma   90.00
#
_symmetry.space_group_name_H-M   'P 1'
#
loop_
_entity.id
_entity.type
_entity.pdbx_description
1 polymer ?
#
loop_
_entity_poly.entity_id
_entity_poly.type
_entity_poly.pdbx_seq_one_letter_code
_entity_poly.pdbx_strand_id
1 'polypeptide(L)'
;MSNKRTLLSFIDRINAHDVEGLAELMSDDHTFIDAHGNQVSGKKKMTTGWRGYFEWFPDYCIEVNDMFEGDVSDRGQTFALLGFAGGSFKGKQSECWRLPAAWKASVINGRVTLWQVFADTKIPFEIIERNS
;
A
#
# COMPACT_ATOMS: atom_id res chain seq x y z
N MET A 1 16.05 -11.50 -7.42
CA MET A 1 14.57 -11.58 -7.33
C MET A 1 13.98 -10.80 -8.50
N SER A 2 12.99 -11.35 -9.19
CA SER A 2 12.32 -10.62 -10.27
C SER A 2 11.54 -9.43 -9.73
N ASN A 3 11.24 -8.46 -10.58
CA ASN A 3 10.44 -7.30 -10.18
C ASN A 3 9.06 -7.72 -9.66
N LYS A 4 8.42 -8.68 -10.33
CA LYS A 4 7.13 -9.21 -9.90
C LYS A 4 7.22 -9.85 -8.52
N ARG A 5 8.27 -10.61 -8.26
CA ARG A 5 8.48 -11.27 -6.97
C ARG A 5 8.70 -10.26 -5.84
N THR A 6 9.45 -9.21 -6.12
CA THR A 6 9.62 -8.09 -5.17
C THR A 6 8.26 -7.47 -4.83
N LEU A 7 7.44 -7.21 -5.84
CA LEU A 7 6.11 -6.63 -5.65
C LEU A 7 5.19 -7.57 -4.85
N LEU A 8 5.17 -8.86 -5.17
CA LEU A 8 4.37 -9.84 -4.43
C LEU A 8 4.82 -9.92 -2.96
N SER A 9 6.12 -9.87 -2.71
CA SER A 9 6.64 -9.82 -1.34
C SER A 9 6.20 -8.57 -0.60
N PHE A 10 6.17 -7.43 -1.29
CA PHE A 10 5.70 -6.17 -0.71
C PHE A 10 4.23 -6.28 -0.28
N ILE A 11 3.39 -6.84 -1.15
CA ILE A 11 1.97 -7.07 -0.86
C ILE A 11 1.80 -8.01 0.34
N ASP A 12 2.55 -9.10 0.38
CA ASP A 12 2.50 -10.05 1.49
C ASP A 12 2.87 -9.38 2.81
N ARG A 13 3.85 -8.48 2.80
CA ARG A 13 4.28 -7.76 4.00
C ARG A 13 3.25 -6.72 4.44
N ILE A 14 2.53 -6.10 3.50
CA ILE A 14 1.39 -5.25 3.86
C ILE A 14 0.36 -6.08 4.65
N ASN A 15 -0.02 -7.23 4.12
CA ASN A 15 -1.04 -8.08 4.72
C ASN A 15 -0.58 -8.72 6.04
N ALA A 16 0.71 -8.92 6.21
CA ALA A 16 1.30 -9.40 7.47
C ALA A 16 1.53 -8.28 8.48
N HIS A 17 1.33 -7.02 8.09
CA HIS A 17 1.64 -5.83 8.88
C HIS A 17 3.11 -5.80 9.31
N ASP A 18 3.99 -6.32 8.45
CA ASP A 18 5.43 -6.40 8.70
C ASP A 18 6.10 -5.10 8.27
N VAL A 19 6.11 -4.12 9.16
CA VAL A 19 6.66 -2.78 8.88
C VAL A 19 8.15 -2.84 8.58
N GLU A 20 8.90 -3.64 9.33
CA GLU A 20 10.33 -3.80 9.09
C GLU A 20 10.60 -4.41 7.72
N GLY A 21 9.81 -5.43 7.35
CA GLY A 21 9.90 -6.07 6.05
C GLY A 21 9.52 -5.14 4.90
N LEU A 22 8.53 -4.27 5.10
CA LEU A 22 8.19 -3.25 4.11
C LEU A 22 9.34 -2.29 3.91
N ALA A 23 9.97 -1.84 4.99
CA ALA A 23 11.11 -0.94 4.92
C ALA A 23 12.28 -1.56 4.14
N GLU A 24 12.53 -2.85 4.32
CA GLU A 24 13.59 -3.57 3.58
C GLU A 24 13.36 -3.57 2.07
N LEU A 25 12.11 -3.58 1.64
CA LEU A 25 11.75 -3.59 0.22
C LEU A 25 11.57 -2.20 -0.39
N MET A 26 11.59 -1.14 0.41
CA MET A 26 11.52 0.23 -0.10
C MET A 26 12.89 0.73 -0.54
N SER A 27 12.91 1.47 -1.64
CA SER A 27 14.08 2.28 -1.97
C SER A 27 14.18 3.45 -0.98
N ASP A 28 15.37 4.02 -0.84
CA ASP A 28 15.58 5.16 0.08
C ASP A 28 14.70 6.35 -0.29
N ASP A 29 14.49 6.55 -1.59
CA ASP A 29 13.66 7.62 -2.15
C ASP A 29 12.22 7.18 -2.44
N HIS A 30 11.77 6.07 -1.84
CA HIS A 30 10.43 5.53 -2.04
C HIS A 30 9.37 6.61 -1.92
N THR A 31 8.44 6.63 -2.86
CA THR A 31 7.34 7.59 -2.87
C THR A 31 6.02 6.85 -2.69
N PHE A 32 5.21 7.34 -1.77
CA PHE A 32 3.84 6.91 -1.58
C PHE A 32 2.91 8.04 -2.04
N ILE A 33 1.88 7.68 -2.81
CA ILE A 33 0.85 8.63 -3.23
C ILE A 33 -0.49 8.09 -2.78
N ASP A 34 -1.21 8.85 -1.96
CA ASP A 34 -2.51 8.43 -1.45
C ASP A 34 -3.62 8.66 -2.50
N ALA A 35 -4.85 8.24 -2.17
CA ALA A 35 -5.98 8.34 -3.09
C ALA A 35 -6.41 9.79 -3.38
N HIS A 36 -5.89 10.76 -2.64
CA HIS A 36 -6.15 12.19 -2.84
C HIS A 36 -5.01 12.88 -3.60
N GLY A 37 -3.97 12.13 -3.98
CA GLY A 37 -2.81 12.69 -4.69
C GLY A 37 -1.73 13.26 -3.78
N ASN A 38 -1.86 13.12 -2.46
CA ASN A 38 -0.83 13.58 -1.53
C ASN A 38 0.37 12.64 -1.57
N GLN A 39 1.57 13.21 -1.59
CA GLN A 39 2.81 12.46 -1.68
C GLN A 39 3.57 12.47 -0.37
N VAL A 40 4.11 11.29 -0.02
CA VAL A 40 5.08 11.14 1.06
C VAL A 40 6.32 10.51 0.46
N SER A 41 7.46 11.18 0.57
CA SER A 41 8.72 10.69 0.03
C SER A 41 9.69 10.32 1.13
N GLY A 42 10.39 9.22 0.93
CA GLY A 42 11.40 8.71 1.84
C GLY A 42 10.96 7.49 2.63
N LYS A 43 11.86 6.51 2.69
CA LYS A 43 11.63 5.25 3.41
C LYS A 43 11.23 5.47 4.87
N LYS A 44 11.93 6.37 5.58
CA LYS A 44 11.67 6.61 7.00
C LYS A 44 10.26 7.13 7.26
N LYS A 45 9.83 8.11 6.46
CA LYS A 45 8.49 8.70 6.58
C LYS A 45 7.41 7.65 6.33
N MET A 46 7.60 6.81 5.31
CA MET A 46 6.61 5.78 5.00
C MET A 46 6.62 4.64 6.00
N THR A 47 7.75 4.31 6.59
CA THR A 47 7.81 3.33 7.68
C THR A 47 6.95 3.80 8.84
N THR A 48 7.07 5.07 9.23
CA THR A 48 6.22 5.68 10.26
C THR A 48 4.75 5.70 9.83
N GLY A 49 4.50 6.03 8.57
CA GLY A 49 3.15 6.06 8.00
C GLY A 49 2.45 4.71 8.08
N TRP A 50 3.12 3.63 7.70
CA TRP A 50 2.56 2.28 7.78
C TRP A 50 2.26 1.87 9.23
N ARG A 51 3.17 2.20 10.16
CA ARG A 51 2.94 1.93 11.59
C ARG A 51 1.66 2.57 12.08
N GLY A 52 1.47 3.86 11.80
CA GLY A 52 0.28 4.59 12.20
C GLY A 52 -0.99 4.03 11.55
N TYR A 53 -0.91 3.68 10.29
CA TYR A 53 -2.05 3.14 9.55
C TYR A 53 -2.50 1.79 10.13
N PHE A 54 -1.56 0.92 10.43
CA PHE A 54 -1.85 -0.39 11.04
C PHE A 54 -2.36 -0.27 12.49
N GLU A 55 -2.04 0.81 13.17
CA GLU A 55 -2.63 1.10 14.47
C GLU A 55 -4.10 1.48 14.35
N TRP A 56 -4.45 2.27 13.32
CA TRP A 56 -5.84 2.60 13.03
C TRP A 56 -6.63 1.38 12.57
N PHE A 57 -6.05 0.57 11.71
CA PHE A 57 -6.69 -0.59 11.08
C PHE A 57 -5.83 -1.84 11.29
N PRO A 58 -5.90 -2.45 12.50
CA PRO A 58 -5.04 -3.60 12.83
C PRO A 58 -5.33 -4.85 12.01
N ASP A 59 -6.44 -4.88 11.31
CA ASP A 59 -6.84 -5.96 10.40
C ASP A 59 -6.78 -5.55 8.93
N TYR A 60 -6.12 -4.41 8.62
CA TYR A 60 -6.01 -3.94 7.24
C TYR A 60 -5.45 -5.03 6.34
N CYS A 61 -6.09 -5.21 5.19
CA CYS A 61 -5.72 -6.24 4.24
C CYS A 61 -6.06 -5.75 2.83
N ILE A 62 -5.21 -6.09 1.88
CA ILE A 62 -5.47 -5.87 0.47
C ILE A 62 -5.58 -7.22 -0.24
N GLU A 63 -6.48 -7.28 -1.20
CA GLU A 63 -6.69 -8.44 -2.05
C GLU A 63 -6.45 -8.00 -3.49
N VAL A 64 -5.48 -8.61 -4.15
CA VAL A 64 -5.14 -8.30 -5.54
C VAL A 64 -5.70 -9.40 -6.43
N ASN A 65 -6.66 -9.05 -7.28
CA ASN A 65 -7.31 -9.99 -8.19
C ASN A 65 -6.69 -9.99 -9.58
N ASP A 66 -6.20 -8.83 -10.03
CA ASP A 66 -5.60 -8.68 -11.36
C ASP A 66 -4.30 -7.90 -11.25
N MET A 67 -3.30 -8.34 -12.01
CA MET A 67 -2.01 -7.67 -12.11
C MET A 67 -1.66 -7.48 -13.57
N PHE A 68 -1.34 -6.25 -13.94
CA PHE A 68 -0.90 -5.89 -15.28
C PHE A 68 0.55 -5.43 -15.20
N GLU A 69 1.41 -6.06 -15.97
CA GLU A 69 2.85 -5.79 -15.96
C GLU A 69 3.22 -4.85 -17.10
N GLY A 70 3.85 -3.73 -16.76
CA GLY A 70 4.43 -2.85 -17.76
C GLY A 70 5.73 -3.43 -18.31
N ASP A 71 6.30 -2.76 -19.30
CA ASP A 71 7.55 -3.19 -19.91
C ASP A 71 8.72 -3.00 -18.96
N VAL A 72 9.65 -3.94 -18.99
CA VAL A 72 10.91 -3.86 -18.21
C VAL A 72 11.88 -2.94 -18.95
N SER A 73 12.51 -2.04 -18.21
CA SER A 73 13.52 -1.15 -18.72
C SER A 73 14.62 -0.97 -17.67
N ASP A 74 15.65 -0.18 -17.98
CA ASP A 74 16.69 0.18 -17.02
C ASP A 74 16.17 1.08 -15.90
N ARG A 75 14.96 1.64 -16.06
CA ARG A 75 14.25 2.38 -15.01
C ARG A 75 13.31 1.49 -14.18
N GLY A 76 13.46 0.18 -14.32
CA GLY A 76 12.66 -0.80 -13.63
C GLY A 76 11.39 -1.16 -14.37
N GLN A 77 10.34 -1.43 -13.61
CA GLN A 77 9.07 -1.90 -14.16
C GLN A 77 7.92 -1.34 -13.33
N THR A 78 6.87 -0.92 -14.01
CA THR A 78 5.65 -0.42 -13.35
C THR A 78 4.52 -1.43 -13.55
N PHE A 79 3.73 -1.60 -12.49
CA PHE A 79 2.61 -2.54 -12.45
C PHE A 79 1.33 -1.80 -12.11
N ALA A 80 0.22 -2.28 -12.64
CA ALA A 80 -1.11 -1.87 -12.21
C ALA A 80 -1.81 -3.06 -11.56
N LEU A 81 -2.42 -2.82 -10.40
CA LEU A 81 -3.09 -3.85 -9.61
C LEU A 81 -4.54 -3.46 -9.40
N LEU A 82 -5.45 -4.42 -9.51
CA LEU A 82 -6.87 -4.21 -9.22
C LEU A 82 -7.34 -5.21 -8.17
N GLY A 83 -8.15 -4.75 -7.22
CA GLY A 83 -8.68 -5.62 -6.19
C GLY A 83 -9.50 -4.86 -5.16
N PHE A 84 -9.31 -5.21 -3.91
CA PHE A 84 -10.05 -4.64 -2.78
C PHE A 84 -9.11 -4.32 -1.64
N ALA A 85 -9.49 -3.33 -0.84
CA ALA A 85 -8.81 -3.00 0.41
C ALA A 85 -9.86 -2.92 1.50
N GLY A 86 -9.50 -3.29 2.72
CA GLY A 86 -10.43 -3.25 3.83
C GLY A 86 -9.78 -3.31 5.19
N GLY A 87 -10.56 -2.99 6.20
CA GLY A 87 -10.13 -3.04 7.58
C GLY A 87 -11.24 -2.53 8.50
N SER A 88 -10.99 -2.55 9.79
CA SER A 88 -11.91 -1.99 10.77
C SER A 88 -11.15 -1.10 11.74
N PHE A 89 -11.72 0.07 12.08
CA PHE A 89 -11.08 1.04 12.95
C PHE A 89 -10.89 0.46 14.34
N LYS A 90 -9.62 0.35 14.77
CA LYS A 90 -9.26 -0.27 16.06
C LYS A 90 -9.84 -1.68 16.25
N GLY A 91 -10.11 -2.38 15.14
CA GLY A 91 -10.68 -3.73 15.18
C GLY A 91 -12.18 -3.79 15.49
N LYS A 92 -12.87 -2.66 15.51
CA LYS A 92 -14.31 -2.62 15.82
C LYS A 92 -15.13 -3.03 14.61
N GLN A 93 -15.90 -4.09 14.73
CA GLN A 93 -16.71 -4.61 13.62
C GLN A 93 -17.75 -3.61 13.10
N SER A 94 -18.29 -2.75 13.96
CA SER A 94 -19.21 -1.69 13.59
C SER A 94 -18.54 -0.60 12.73
N GLU A 95 -17.23 -0.57 12.68
CA GLU A 95 -16.42 0.42 11.97
C GLU A 95 -15.58 -0.23 10.87
N CYS A 96 -16.12 -1.26 10.23
CA CYS A 96 -15.41 -1.94 9.15
C CYS A 96 -15.75 -1.36 7.78
N TRP A 97 -14.82 -1.50 6.86
CA TRP A 97 -14.99 -1.08 5.47
C TRP A 97 -14.28 -2.03 4.53
N ARG A 98 -14.77 -2.12 3.31
CA ARG A 98 -14.13 -2.86 2.22
C ARG A 98 -14.50 -2.17 0.92
N LEU A 99 -13.50 -1.80 0.13
CA LEU A 99 -13.67 -0.99 -1.08
C LEU A 99 -12.93 -1.60 -2.27
N PRO A 100 -13.47 -1.45 -3.48
CA PRO A 100 -12.66 -1.65 -4.68
C PRO A 100 -11.49 -0.69 -4.65
N ALA A 101 -10.33 -1.17 -5.02
CA ALA A 101 -9.11 -0.36 -5.04
C ALA A 101 -8.21 -0.77 -6.20
N ALA A 102 -7.39 0.17 -6.62
CA ALA A 102 -6.34 -0.09 -7.60
C ALA A 102 -5.04 0.51 -7.08
N TRP A 103 -3.93 -0.06 -7.51
CA TRP A 103 -2.62 0.42 -7.11
C TRP A 103 -1.71 0.51 -8.31
N LYS A 104 -0.82 1.50 -8.31
CA LYS A 104 0.30 1.60 -9.23
C LYS A 104 1.56 1.40 -8.42
N ALA A 105 2.40 0.48 -8.85
CA ALA A 105 3.65 0.18 -8.16
C ALA A 105 4.80 0.19 -9.15
N SER A 106 5.95 0.73 -8.74
CA SER A 106 7.17 0.68 -9.54
C SER A 106 8.26 0.00 -8.74
N VAL A 107 9.04 -0.84 -9.42
CA VAL A 107 10.12 -1.63 -8.82
C VAL A 107 11.39 -1.41 -9.63
N ILE A 108 12.49 -1.10 -8.96
CA ILE A 108 13.82 -0.96 -9.55
C ILE A 108 14.83 -1.67 -8.66
N ASN A 109 15.66 -2.55 -9.23
CA ASN A 109 16.75 -3.21 -8.52
C ASN A 109 16.32 -3.88 -7.20
N GLY A 110 15.20 -4.58 -7.23
CA GLY A 110 14.70 -5.31 -6.06
C GLY A 110 14.11 -4.44 -4.96
N ARG A 111 13.79 -3.18 -5.28
CA ARG A 111 13.17 -2.24 -4.33
C ARG A 111 11.94 -1.61 -4.93
N VAL A 112 10.90 -1.42 -4.12
CA VAL A 112 9.68 -0.71 -4.51
C VAL A 112 9.96 0.79 -4.37
N THR A 113 9.89 1.50 -5.50
CA THR A 113 10.17 2.94 -5.56
C THR A 113 8.91 3.78 -5.49
N LEU A 114 7.76 3.19 -5.83
CA LEU A 114 6.47 3.87 -5.85
C LEU A 114 5.37 2.91 -5.42
N TRP A 115 4.50 3.38 -4.55
CA TRP A 115 3.24 2.73 -4.22
C TRP A 115 2.16 3.80 -4.21
N GLN A 116 1.24 3.72 -5.16
CA GLN A 116 0.16 4.70 -5.32
C GLN A 116 -1.19 4.02 -5.24
N VAL A 117 -2.11 4.62 -4.48
CA VAL A 117 -3.45 4.09 -4.23
C VAL A 117 -4.49 4.87 -5.02
N PHE A 118 -5.44 4.15 -5.59
CA PHE A 118 -6.63 4.71 -6.26
C PHE A 118 -7.86 4.06 -5.63
N ALA A 119 -8.66 4.84 -4.93
CA ALA A 119 -9.87 4.34 -4.26
C ALA A 119 -10.78 5.51 -3.89
N ASP A 120 -12.08 5.22 -3.76
CA ASP A 120 -13.00 6.17 -3.13
C ASP A 120 -12.90 5.98 -1.61
N THR A 121 -12.24 6.90 -0.94
CA THR A 121 -11.95 6.81 0.49
C THR A 121 -12.99 7.49 1.37
N LYS A 122 -14.15 7.83 0.84
CA LYS A 122 -15.20 8.51 1.60
C LYS A 122 -15.55 7.77 2.90
N ILE A 123 -15.82 6.47 2.81
CA ILE A 123 -16.24 5.67 3.97
C ILE A 123 -15.13 5.56 5.02
N PRO A 124 -13.89 5.16 4.69
CA PRO A 124 -12.81 5.14 5.67
C PRO A 124 -12.57 6.49 6.34
N PHE A 125 -12.63 7.58 5.58
CA PHE A 125 -12.42 8.92 6.15
C PHE A 125 -13.55 9.33 7.09
N GLU A 126 -14.79 9.01 6.77
CA GLU A 126 -15.92 9.25 7.68
C GLU A 126 -15.75 8.48 8.99
N ILE A 127 -15.26 7.25 8.91
CA ILE A 127 -14.99 6.43 10.09
C ILE A 127 -13.90 7.08 10.95
N ILE A 128 -12.79 7.50 10.34
CA ILE A 128 -11.70 8.18 11.06
C ILE A 128 -12.21 9.45 11.73
N GLU A 129 -12.98 10.27 11.02
CA GLU A 129 -13.52 11.53 11.56
C GLU A 129 -14.40 11.32 12.78
N ARG A 130 -15.35 10.37 12.72
CA ARG A 130 -16.26 10.16 13.85
C ARG A 130 -15.62 9.46 15.06
N ASN A 131 -14.40 8.95 14.88
CA ASN A 131 -13.62 8.31 15.95
C ASN A 131 -12.44 9.18 16.43
N SER A 132 -12.37 10.38 15.92
CA SER A 132 -11.28 11.30 16.29
C SER A 132 -11.62 12.11 17.53
#